data_122ab712fe3bac6357668aa7bc281169
#
_entry.id   122ab712fe3bac6357668aa7bc281169
#
_cell.length_a   1.000
_cell.length_b   1.000
_cell.length_c   1.000
_cell.angle_alpha   90.00
_cell.angle_beta   90.00
_cell.angle_gamma   90.00
#
_symmetry.space_group_name_H-M   'P 1'
#
loop_
_entity.id
_entity.type
_entity.pdbx_description
1 polymer ?
#
loop_
_entity_poly.entity_id
_entity_poly.type
_entity_poly.pdbx_seq_one_letter_code
_entity_poly.pdbx_strand_id
1 'polypeptide(L)'
;MHPLATVISQNGETFNVSHMPVLIESNSPQLKLVGYIVRKDPQYQNLRHCYQVLLIFQGPTAYVSPSLYEDPFSIPTINYIMVHATGSSKPIDDPSRTLTHLKALVQHYERLGTNRWSMSGLPQQFVTDMLSKIMAFEVTVTGIQGKFKLSQNRNEVDRMRVMEALAHETSSPNAELADWMRRLRRQDP
;
A
#
# COMPACT_ATOMS: atom_id res chain seq x y z
N MET A 1 2.78 7.49 -3.22
CA MET A 1 2.40 6.69 -2.01
C MET A 1 1.21 5.82 -2.38
N HIS A 2 1.26 4.51 -2.08
CA HIS A 2 0.25 3.51 -2.43
C HIS A 2 -0.47 3.03 -1.16
N PRO A 3 -1.43 3.79 -0.64
CA PRO A 3 -2.05 3.50 0.66
C PRO A 3 -3.11 2.38 0.62
N LEU A 4 -3.51 1.91 -0.58
CA LEU A 4 -4.39 0.76 -0.69
C LEU A 4 -3.60 -0.51 -0.38
N ALA A 5 -3.96 -1.20 0.68
CA ALA A 5 -3.36 -2.47 1.08
C ALA A 5 -4.29 -3.64 0.76
N THR A 6 -3.71 -4.75 0.30
CA THR A 6 -4.35 -6.06 0.39
C THR A 6 -4.09 -6.60 1.79
N VAL A 7 -5.14 -6.75 2.59
CA VAL A 7 -5.06 -7.24 3.97
C VAL A 7 -5.49 -8.70 4.00
N ILE A 8 -4.60 -9.57 4.43
CA ILE A 8 -4.80 -11.01 4.51
C ILE A 8 -4.78 -11.41 5.98
N SER A 9 -5.80 -12.12 6.40
CA SER A 9 -5.89 -12.76 7.71
C SER A 9 -6.31 -14.21 7.57
N GLN A 10 -5.89 -15.05 8.51
CA GLN A 10 -6.22 -16.47 8.52
C GLN A 10 -7.11 -16.78 9.71
N ASN A 11 -8.12 -17.62 9.51
CA ASN A 11 -8.96 -18.18 10.55
C ASN A 11 -9.07 -19.70 10.31
N GLY A 12 -8.37 -20.49 11.12
CA GLY A 12 -8.21 -21.91 10.85
C GLY A 12 -7.55 -22.15 9.50
N GLU A 13 -8.20 -22.89 8.61
CA GLU A 13 -7.72 -23.19 7.25
C GLU A 13 -8.13 -22.15 6.20
N THR A 14 -8.96 -21.16 6.57
CA THR A 14 -9.54 -20.20 5.63
C THR A 14 -8.77 -18.89 5.67
N PHE A 15 -8.41 -18.37 4.49
CA PHE A 15 -7.91 -17.02 4.31
C PHE A 15 -9.04 -16.05 4.01
N ASN A 16 -9.05 -14.91 4.70
CA ASN A 16 -9.91 -13.78 4.37
C ASN A 16 -9.03 -12.67 3.78
N VAL A 17 -9.48 -12.08 2.69
CA VAL A 17 -8.74 -11.05 1.94
C VAL A 17 -9.66 -9.87 1.67
N SER A 18 -9.23 -8.69 2.05
CA SER A 18 -9.93 -7.44 1.74
C SER A 18 -8.92 -6.39 1.25
N HIS A 19 -9.40 -5.41 0.49
CA HIS A 19 -8.61 -4.29 0.03
C HIS A 19 -9.11 -3.03 0.69
N MET A 20 -8.23 -2.33 1.40
CA MET A 20 -8.63 -1.15 2.14
C MET A 20 -7.49 -0.13 2.23
N PRO A 21 -7.82 1.16 2.31
CA PRO A 21 -6.81 2.18 2.56
C PRO A 21 -6.30 2.08 3.98
N VAL A 22 -4.97 2.17 4.11
CA VAL A 22 -4.25 2.08 5.39
C VAL A 22 -3.25 3.23 5.47
N LEU A 23 -3.21 3.90 6.61
CA LEU A 23 -2.26 4.97 6.89
C LEU A 23 -1.25 4.56 7.96
N ILE A 24 -0.06 5.14 7.88
CA ILE A 24 0.96 5.04 8.92
C ILE A 24 0.59 6.00 10.05
N GLU A 25 0.53 5.52 11.29
CA GLU A 25 0.36 6.35 12.48
C GLU A 25 1.73 6.91 12.91
N SER A 26 1.94 8.21 12.71
CA SER A 26 3.24 8.87 12.90
C SER A 26 3.65 9.10 14.37
N ASN A 27 2.71 8.99 15.32
CA ASN A 27 2.93 9.34 16.73
C ASN A 27 3.19 8.12 17.64
N SER A 28 3.60 7.00 17.08
CA SER A 28 3.88 5.77 17.84
C SER A 28 5.37 5.44 17.79
N PRO A 29 6.00 5.00 18.90
CA PRO A 29 7.39 4.52 18.91
C PRO A 29 7.56 3.22 18.11
N GLN A 30 6.47 2.46 17.93
CA GLN A 30 6.42 1.29 17.06
C GLN A 30 5.68 1.66 15.79
N LEU A 31 6.09 1.08 14.67
CA LEU A 31 5.36 1.28 13.41
C LEU A 31 3.95 0.70 13.55
N LYS A 32 2.97 1.56 13.42
CA LYS A 32 1.56 1.19 13.39
C LYS A 32 0.93 1.60 12.08
N LEU A 33 0.09 0.71 11.60
CA LEU A 33 -0.76 0.92 10.44
C LEU A 33 -2.21 0.97 10.90
N VAL A 34 -2.97 1.96 10.42
CA VAL A 34 -4.37 2.15 10.82
C VAL A 34 -5.25 2.12 9.58
N GLY A 35 -6.29 1.31 9.63
CA GLY A 35 -7.29 1.16 8.59
C GLY A 35 -8.70 1.07 9.18
N TYR A 36 -9.69 0.90 8.30
CA TYR A 36 -11.05 0.58 8.71
C TYR A 36 -11.68 -0.48 7.82
N ILE A 37 -12.63 -1.21 8.38
CA ILE A 37 -13.38 -2.26 7.71
C ILE A 37 -14.88 -2.11 8.00
N VAL A 38 -15.71 -2.46 7.04
CA VAL A 38 -17.16 -2.52 7.25
C VAL A 38 -17.49 -3.71 8.13
N ARG A 39 -18.35 -3.53 9.14
CA ARG A 39 -18.71 -4.62 10.10
C ARG A 39 -19.37 -5.84 9.45
N LYS A 40 -19.92 -5.70 8.24
CA LYS A 40 -20.50 -6.81 7.46
C LYS A 40 -19.46 -7.60 6.64
N ASP A 41 -18.21 -7.13 6.59
CA ASP A 41 -17.14 -7.83 5.87
C ASP A 41 -16.79 -9.13 6.62
N PRO A 42 -16.62 -10.26 5.92
CA PRO A 42 -16.24 -11.54 6.56
C PRO A 42 -14.95 -11.44 7.38
N GLN A 43 -14.02 -10.58 6.99
CA GLN A 43 -12.73 -10.40 7.68
C GLN A 43 -12.85 -9.59 8.99
N TYR A 44 -14.00 -8.95 9.24
CA TYR A 44 -14.22 -8.12 10.44
C TYR A 44 -13.87 -8.85 11.74
N GLN A 45 -14.33 -10.10 11.89
CA GLN A 45 -14.08 -10.87 13.11
C GLN A 45 -12.58 -11.18 13.29
N ASN A 46 -11.88 -11.47 12.22
CA ASN A 46 -10.45 -11.76 12.27
C ASN A 46 -9.65 -10.52 12.73
N LEU A 47 -9.94 -9.36 12.15
CA LEU A 47 -9.28 -8.11 12.54
C LEU A 47 -9.61 -7.67 13.96
N ARG A 48 -10.78 -8.04 14.48
CA ARG A 48 -11.22 -7.74 15.84
C ARG A 48 -10.50 -8.60 16.89
N HIS A 49 -10.15 -9.84 16.58
CA HIS A 49 -9.63 -10.80 17.57
C HIS A 49 -8.10 -10.86 17.67
N CYS A 50 -7.39 -9.81 17.23
CA CYS A 50 -5.92 -9.70 17.33
C CYS A 50 -5.15 -10.79 16.58
N TYR A 51 -5.70 -11.32 15.51
CA TYR A 51 -4.99 -12.30 14.68
C TYR A 51 -3.81 -11.68 13.94
N GLN A 52 -2.85 -12.53 13.61
CA GLN A 52 -1.77 -12.18 12.71
C GLN A 52 -2.32 -11.80 11.35
N VAL A 53 -1.84 -10.69 10.81
CA VAL A 53 -2.26 -10.17 9.51
C VAL A 53 -1.03 -9.90 8.65
N LEU A 54 -1.21 -10.09 7.35
CA LEU A 54 -0.28 -9.68 6.31
C LEU A 54 -0.92 -8.55 5.50
N LEU A 55 -0.25 -7.42 5.43
CA LEU A 55 -0.62 -6.31 4.55
C LEU A 55 0.37 -6.27 3.39
N ILE A 56 -0.15 -6.25 2.17
CA ILE A 56 0.63 -6.14 0.95
C ILE A 56 0.33 -4.79 0.31
N PHE A 57 1.35 -3.96 0.17
CA PHE A 57 1.31 -2.70 -0.56
C PHE A 57 1.98 -2.91 -1.92
N GLN A 58 1.20 -2.75 -2.97
CA GLN A 58 1.69 -2.86 -4.34
C GLN A 58 2.11 -1.49 -4.84
N GLY A 59 3.37 -1.35 -5.20
CA GLY A 59 3.92 -0.21 -5.90
C GLY A 59 3.81 -0.36 -7.42
N PRO A 60 4.58 0.44 -8.19
CA PRO A 60 4.55 0.37 -9.64
C PRO A 60 5.06 -0.98 -10.16
N THR A 61 4.52 -1.39 -11.30
CA THR A 61 4.83 -2.65 -11.98
C THR A 61 4.91 -2.41 -13.47
N ALA A 62 5.94 -2.94 -14.14
CA ALA A 62 6.11 -2.83 -15.57
C ALA A 62 6.68 -4.12 -16.19
N TYR A 63 6.19 -4.47 -17.39
CA TYR A 63 6.77 -5.49 -18.23
C TYR A 63 8.08 -4.98 -18.85
N VAL A 64 9.08 -5.84 -18.89
CA VAL A 64 10.39 -5.54 -19.49
C VAL A 64 10.62 -6.51 -20.64
N SER A 65 10.61 -5.98 -21.87
CA SER A 65 10.85 -6.74 -23.09
C SER A 65 12.31 -7.14 -23.21
N PRO A 66 12.61 -8.37 -23.72
CA PRO A 66 13.98 -8.76 -24.06
C PRO A 66 14.62 -7.91 -25.16
N SER A 67 13.82 -7.23 -25.98
CA SER A 67 14.33 -6.31 -27.02
C SER A 67 15.14 -5.14 -26.47
N LEU A 68 15.06 -4.86 -25.16
CA LEU A 68 15.83 -3.83 -24.47
C LEU A 68 17.23 -4.32 -24.07
N TYR A 69 17.52 -5.62 -24.17
CA TYR A 69 18.78 -6.21 -23.74
C TYR A 69 19.75 -6.40 -24.94
N GLU A 70 21.05 -6.38 -24.62
CA GLU A 70 22.09 -6.66 -25.62
C GLU A 70 22.14 -8.14 -26.00
N ASP A 71 21.91 -9.02 -25.01
CA ASP A 71 21.90 -10.46 -25.23
C ASP A 71 20.59 -10.90 -25.91
N PRO A 72 20.63 -11.42 -27.17
CA PRO A 72 19.46 -11.85 -27.92
C PRO A 72 18.77 -13.09 -27.31
N PHE A 73 19.44 -13.82 -26.42
CA PHE A 73 18.89 -14.98 -25.72
C PHE A 73 18.26 -14.64 -24.37
N SER A 74 18.01 -13.37 -24.11
CA SER A 74 17.34 -12.92 -22.92
C SER A 74 15.84 -13.24 -22.92
N ILE A 75 15.28 -13.45 -21.72
CA ILE A 75 13.85 -13.72 -21.53
C ILE A 75 13.15 -12.48 -20.95
N PRO A 76 11.82 -12.32 -21.20
CA PRO A 76 11.07 -11.23 -20.63
C PRO A 76 10.97 -11.31 -19.11
N THR A 77 10.74 -10.18 -18.46
CA THR A 77 10.50 -10.13 -17.03
C THR A 77 9.52 -9.04 -16.66
N ILE A 78 9.14 -9.00 -15.38
CA ILE A 78 8.39 -7.92 -14.78
C ILE A 78 9.24 -7.27 -13.71
N ASN A 79 9.43 -5.96 -13.79
CA ASN A 79 9.95 -5.14 -12.71
C ASN A 79 8.80 -4.69 -11.83
N TYR A 80 9.02 -4.67 -10.51
CA TYR A 80 7.97 -4.28 -9.55
C TYR A 80 8.58 -3.86 -8.22
N ILE A 81 7.77 -3.13 -7.45
CA ILE A 81 8.02 -2.81 -6.05
C ILE A 81 6.85 -3.31 -5.23
N MET A 82 7.14 -4.04 -4.17
CA MET A 82 6.13 -4.50 -3.20
C MET A 82 6.67 -4.39 -1.78
N VAL A 83 5.77 -4.07 -0.85
CA VAL A 83 6.07 -4.10 0.59
C VAL A 83 5.08 -5.00 1.28
N HIS A 84 5.60 -5.95 2.05
CA HIS A 84 4.86 -6.84 2.92
C HIS A 84 5.08 -6.38 4.36
N ALA A 85 4.01 -6.09 5.08
CA ALA A 85 4.05 -5.80 6.50
C ALA A 85 3.26 -6.88 7.25
N THR A 86 3.90 -7.51 8.22
CA THR A 86 3.25 -8.49 9.12
C THR A 86 3.07 -7.89 10.49
N GLY A 87 2.00 -8.25 11.17
CA GLY A 87 1.74 -7.77 12.51
C GLY A 87 0.46 -8.33 13.10
N SER A 88 0.10 -7.85 14.28
CA SER A 88 -1.15 -8.21 14.95
C SER A 88 -2.15 -7.05 14.90
N SER A 89 -3.39 -7.35 14.52
CA SER A 89 -4.46 -6.37 14.49
C SER A 89 -5.11 -6.21 15.86
N LYS A 90 -5.58 -4.99 16.13
CA LYS A 90 -6.34 -4.63 17.32
C LYS A 90 -7.47 -3.67 16.94
N PRO A 91 -8.71 -3.89 17.40
CA PRO A 91 -9.79 -2.94 17.14
C PRO A 91 -9.55 -1.60 17.83
N ILE A 92 -10.04 -0.55 17.20
CA ILE A 92 -10.17 0.79 17.78
C ILE A 92 -11.65 0.97 18.09
N ASP A 93 -12.03 0.71 19.36
CA ASP A 93 -13.42 0.77 19.80
C ASP A 93 -13.90 2.20 20.13
N ASP A 94 -12.98 3.18 20.18
CA ASP A 94 -13.30 4.60 20.41
C ASP A 94 -13.81 5.26 19.11
N PRO A 95 -15.09 5.70 19.04
CA PRO A 95 -15.64 6.38 17.89
C PRO A 95 -14.93 7.69 17.53
N SER A 96 -14.38 8.40 18.52
CA SER A 96 -13.68 9.67 18.31
C SER A 96 -12.33 9.45 17.62
N ARG A 97 -11.60 8.40 18.00
CA ARG A 97 -10.38 7.96 17.29
C ARG A 97 -10.69 7.47 15.88
N THR A 98 -11.77 6.69 15.70
CA THR A 98 -12.22 6.24 14.38
C THR A 98 -12.52 7.43 13.48
N LEU A 99 -13.24 8.45 13.98
CA LEU A 99 -13.53 9.66 13.22
C LEU A 99 -12.26 10.46 12.88
N THR A 100 -11.34 10.57 13.83
CA THR A 100 -10.05 11.23 13.60
C THR A 100 -9.25 10.55 12.50
N HIS A 101 -9.22 9.22 12.51
CA HIS A 101 -8.54 8.44 11.47
C HIS A 101 -9.20 8.61 10.09
N LEU A 102 -10.53 8.57 10.01
CA LEU A 102 -11.26 8.82 8.76
C LEU A 102 -10.98 10.24 8.21
N LYS A 103 -10.97 11.25 9.08
CA LYS A 103 -10.60 12.61 8.67
C LYS A 103 -9.18 12.69 8.13
N ALA A 104 -8.23 12.02 8.76
CA ALA A 104 -6.84 11.96 8.29
C ALA A 104 -6.74 11.28 6.91
N LEU A 105 -7.48 10.20 6.70
CA LEU A 105 -7.54 9.50 5.42
C LEU A 105 -8.12 10.40 4.32
N VAL A 106 -9.25 11.05 4.58
CA VAL A 106 -9.87 12.01 3.64
C VAL A 106 -8.87 13.12 3.30
N GLN A 107 -8.26 13.75 4.32
CA GLN A 107 -7.27 14.80 4.09
C GLN A 107 -6.07 14.33 3.27
N HIS A 108 -5.63 13.09 3.46
CA HIS A 108 -4.52 12.51 2.71
C HIS A 108 -4.84 12.46 1.21
N TYR A 109 -6.03 11.97 0.84
CA TYR A 109 -6.44 11.85 -0.56
C TYR A 109 -6.84 13.20 -1.18
N GLU A 110 -7.52 14.05 -0.43
CA GLU A 110 -7.97 15.36 -0.91
C GLU A 110 -6.80 16.34 -1.17
N ARG A 111 -5.64 16.13 -0.53
CA ARG A 111 -4.42 16.90 -0.84
C ARG A 111 -3.90 16.64 -2.27
N LEU A 112 -4.24 15.51 -2.87
CA LEU A 112 -3.82 15.12 -4.20
C LEU A 112 -4.77 15.61 -5.29
N GLY A 113 -5.97 16.08 -4.92
CA GLY A 113 -7.02 16.55 -5.81
C GLY A 113 -7.11 18.08 -5.92
N THR A 114 -7.83 18.55 -6.94
CA THR A 114 -8.11 19.99 -7.16
C THR A 114 -9.28 20.50 -6.32
N ASN A 115 -10.23 19.64 -5.97
CA ASN A 115 -11.40 19.95 -5.16
C ASN A 115 -11.22 19.40 -3.76
N ARG A 116 -11.18 20.29 -2.75
CA ARG A 116 -10.97 19.90 -1.36
C ARG A 116 -12.32 19.62 -0.68
N TRP A 117 -12.74 18.39 -0.71
CA TRP A 117 -13.89 17.94 0.08
C TRP A 117 -13.48 17.76 1.56
N SER A 118 -14.41 18.00 2.47
CA SER A 118 -14.17 17.75 3.89
C SER A 118 -15.42 17.19 4.58
N MET A 119 -15.21 16.44 5.65
CA MET A 119 -16.29 15.88 6.46
C MET A 119 -17.01 16.93 7.33
N SER A 120 -16.48 18.16 7.43
CA SER A 120 -17.00 19.17 8.35
C SER A 120 -18.43 19.65 8.06
N GLY A 121 -18.88 19.50 6.81
CA GLY A 121 -20.24 19.83 6.39
C GLY A 121 -21.28 18.72 6.57
N LEU A 122 -20.88 17.55 7.06
CA LEU A 122 -21.82 16.43 7.22
C LEU A 122 -22.67 16.57 8.49
N PRO A 123 -23.99 16.28 8.43
CA PRO A 123 -24.82 16.22 9.62
C PRO A 123 -24.28 15.23 10.67
N GLN A 124 -24.37 15.60 11.94
CA GLN A 124 -23.86 14.75 13.05
C GLN A 124 -24.48 13.35 13.04
N GLN A 125 -25.79 13.25 12.80
CA GLN A 125 -26.48 11.98 12.76
C GLN A 125 -25.93 11.09 11.64
N PHE A 126 -25.66 11.64 10.44
CA PHE A 126 -25.04 10.89 9.35
C PHE A 126 -23.68 10.33 9.73
N VAL A 127 -22.84 11.15 10.38
CA VAL A 127 -21.51 10.71 10.87
C VAL A 127 -21.64 9.57 11.88
N THR A 128 -22.59 9.69 12.83
CA THR A 128 -22.86 8.65 13.84
C THR A 128 -23.29 7.33 13.18
N ASP A 129 -24.23 7.40 12.24
CA ASP A 129 -24.72 6.22 11.51
C ASP A 129 -23.63 5.57 10.65
N MET A 130 -22.77 6.36 10.06
CA MET A 130 -21.60 5.85 9.31
C MET A 130 -20.62 5.13 10.24
N LEU A 131 -20.25 5.74 11.37
CA LEU A 131 -19.33 5.14 12.34
C LEU A 131 -19.88 3.83 12.95
N SER A 132 -21.20 3.70 13.10
CA SER A 132 -21.82 2.45 13.59
C SER A 132 -21.62 1.27 12.65
N LYS A 133 -21.41 1.50 11.35
CA LYS A 133 -21.29 0.47 10.31
C LYS A 133 -19.86 0.01 10.06
N ILE A 134 -18.87 0.71 10.60
CA ILE A 134 -17.46 0.42 10.40
C ILE A 134 -16.76 0.11 11.73
N MET A 135 -15.56 -0.45 11.64
CA MET A 135 -14.61 -0.61 12.74
C MET A 135 -13.25 -0.12 12.23
N ALA A 136 -12.66 0.83 12.93
CA ALA A 136 -11.25 1.10 12.74
C ALA A 136 -10.41 0.05 13.48
N PHE A 137 -9.22 -0.23 12.95
CA PHE A 137 -8.27 -1.13 13.58
C PHE A 137 -6.86 -0.59 13.41
N GLU A 138 -6.00 -0.90 14.35
CA GLU A 138 -4.56 -0.68 14.25
C GLU A 138 -3.85 -2.03 14.06
N VAL A 139 -2.75 -2.02 13.30
CA VAL A 139 -1.83 -3.15 13.17
C VAL A 139 -0.49 -2.72 13.74
N THR A 140 -0.07 -3.36 14.82
CA THR A 140 1.31 -3.23 15.32
C THR A 140 2.21 -4.08 14.45
N VAL A 141 3.08 -3.43 13.68
CA VAL A 141 3.95 -4.10 12.72
C VAL A 141 5.10 -4.79 13.45
N THR A 142 5.27 -6.08 13.19
CA THR A 142 6.35 -6.92 13.75
C THR A 142 7.40 -7.28 12.71
N GLY A 143 7.09 -7.16 11.43
CA GLY A 143 8.01 -7.45 10.34
C GLY A 143 7.68 -6.67 9.08
N ILE A 144 8.71 -6.24 8.35
CA ILE A 144 8.60 -5.60 7.04
C ILE A 144 9.55 -6.28 6.07
N GLN A 145 9.05 -6.57 4.87
CA GLN A 145 9.84 -7.04 3.76
C GLN A 145 9.54 -6.21 2.52
N GLY A 146 10.54 -5.48 2.02
CA GLY A 146 10.49 -4.80 0.73
C GLY A 146 11.08 -5.69 -0.38
N LYS A 147 10.38 -5.75 -1.52
CA LYS A 147 10.88 -6.39 -2.74
C LYS A 147 10.96 -5.35 -3.85
N PHE A 148 12.18 -5.08 -4.28
CA PHE A 148 12.51 -4.15 -5.35
C PHE A 148 13.17 -4.94 -6.48
N LYS A 149 12.38 -5.39 -7.43
CA LYS A 149 12.90 -6.03 -8.65
C LYS A 149 12.95 -4.98 -9.76
N LEU A 150 14.14 -4.48 -10.01
CA LEU A 150 14.40 -3.30 -10.85
C LEU A 150 15.56 -3.53 -11.82
N SER A 151 15.71 -4.76 -12.33
CA SER A 151 16.77 -5.20 -13.23
C SER A 151 18.19 -5.08 -12.65
N GLN A 152 18.37 -5.16 -11.31
CA GLN A 152 19.67 -5.04 -10.64
C GLN A 152 20.69 -6.11 -11.07
N ASN A 153 20.22 -7.25 -11.55
CA ASN A 153 21.03 -8.35 -12.04
C ASN A 153 21.52 -8.18 -13.48
N ARG A 154 21.16 -7.07 -14.15
CA ARG A 154 21.58 -6.78 -15.52
C ARG A 154 22.81 -5.86 -15.53
N ASN A 155 23.55 -5.91 -16.64
CA ASN A 155 24.65 -4.97 -16.88
C ASN A 155 24.15 -3.52 -16.95
N GLU A 156 25.04 -2.56 -16.90
CA GLU A 156 24.69 -1.15 -16.84
C GLU A 156 23.97 -0.67 -18.10
N VAL A 157 24.37 -1.17 -19.30
CA VAL A 157 23.77 -0.78 -20.58
C VAL A 157 22.31 -1.23 -20.64
N ASP A 158 22.03 -2.48 -20.28
CA ASP A 158 20.68 -3.02 -20.24
C ASP A 158 19.81 -2.28 -19.23
N ARG A 159 20.35 -2.00 -18.03
CA ARG A 159 19.64 -1.23 -16.99
C ARG A 159 19.25 0.16 -17.48
N MET A 160 20.18 0.85 -18.19
CA MET A 160 19.91 2.17 -18.75
C MET A 160 18.81 2.13 -19.80
N ARG A 161 18.86 1.18 -20.74
CA ARG A 161 17.86 1.03 -21.80
C ARG A 161 16.47 0.76 -21.22
N VAL A 162 16.36 -0.12 -20.23
CA VAL A 162 15.10 -0.40 -19.53
C VAL A 162 14.57 0.87 -18.85
N MET A 163 15.42 1.58 -18.11
CA MET A 163 15.03 2.79 -17.40
C MET A 163 14.56 3.91 -18.37
N GLU A 164 15.25 4.10 -19.49
CA GLU A 164 14.87 5.07 -20.51
C GLU A 164 13.56 4.69 -21.19
N ALA A 165 13.39 3.42 -21.57
CA ALA A 165 12.15 2.94 -22.17
C ALA A 165 10.94 3.17 -21.25
N LEU A 166 11.06 2.83 -19.95
CA LEU A 166 10.01 3.06 -18.96
C LEU A 166 9.74 4.55 -18.73
N ALA A 167 10.75 5.40 -18.81
CA ALA A 167 10.59 6.85 -18.65
C ALA A 167 9.87 7.52 -19.83
N HIS A 168 10.02 6.97 -21.04
CA HIS A 168 9.34 7.46 -22.24
C HIS A 168 7.85 7.08 -22.28
N GLU A 169 7.46 6.01 -21.63
CA GLU A 169 6.04 5.68 -21.48
C GLU A 169 5.40 6.68 -20.51
N THR A 170 4.57 7.55 -21.02
CA THR A 170 3.89 8.61 -20.25
C THR A 170 2.87 8.07 -19.23
N SER A 171 2.67 6.74 -19.16
CA SER A 171 1.84 6.12 -18.12
C SER A 171 2.52 6.25 -16.76
N SER A 172 1.79 6.77 -15.79
CA SER A 172 2.27 7.06 -14.44
C SER A 172 3.04 5.91 -13.74
N PRO A 173 2.62 4.61 -13.82
CA PRO A 173 3.34 3.52 -13.15
C PRO A 173 4.76 3.28 -13.70
N ASN A 174 4.95 3.38 -15.03
CA ASN A 174 6.24 3.14 -15.66
C ASN A 174 7.24 4.26 -15.35
N ALA A 175 6.78 5.50 -15.40
CA ALA A 175 7.60 6.66 -15.02
C ALA A 175 8.03 6.59 -13.55
N GLU A 176 7.13 6.20 -12.63
CA GLU A 176 7.45 6.01 -11.21
C GLU A 176 8.52 4.91 -11.04
N LEU A 177 8.40 3.81 -11.78
CA LEU A 177 9.36 2.71 -11.71
C LEU A 177 10.75 3.14 -12.21
N ALA A 178 10.81 3.91 -13.32
CA ALA A 178 12.04 4.51 -13.81
C ALA A 178 12.71 5.42 -12.76
N ASP A 179 11.92 6.20 -12.02
CA ASP A 179 12.44 7.05 -10.95
C ASP A 179 13.04 6.22 -9.78
N TRP A 180 12.41 5.11 -9.42
CA TRP A 180 12.97 4.19 -8.43
C TRP A 180 14.28 3.55 -8.91
N MET A 181 14.37 3.15 -10.19
CA MET A 181 15.61 2.63 -10.78
C MET A 181 16.74 3.68 -10.70
N ARG A 182 16.46 4.98 -11.01
CA ARG A 182 17.42 6.08 -10.88
C ARG A 182 17.89 6.29 -9.44
N ARG A 183 17.00 6.21 -8.46
CA ARG A 183 17.32 6.38 -7.03
C ARG A 183 18.25 5.29 -6.51
N LEU A 184 17.95 4.03 -6.83
CA LEU A 184 18.79 2.90 -6.40
C LEU A 184 20.17 2.96 -7.03
N ARG A 185 20.28 3.31 -8.32
CA ARG A 185 21.58 3.47 -9.00
C ARG A 185 22.49 4.48 -8.31
N ARG A 186 21.94 5.55 -7.73
CA ARG A 186 22.72 6.56 -7.00
C ARG A 186 23.23 6.09 -5.64
N GLN A 187 22.73 4.96 -5.13
CA GLN A 187 23.10 4.38 -3.85
C GLN A 187 24.04 3.18 -3.99
N ASP A 188 24.23 2.66 -5.22
CA ASP A 188 25.28 1.69 -5.52
C ASP A 188 26.62 2.45 -5.50
N PRO A 189 27.62 2.03 -4.65
CA PRO A 189 28.91 2.71 -4.51
C PRO A 189 29.77 2.60 -5.77
#